data_9886bb9a4d9834a14307b4d96f9185b2
#
_entry.id   9886bb9a4d9834a14307b4d96f9185b2
#
_cell.length_a   1.000
_cell.length_b   1.000
_cell.length_c   1.000
_cell.angle_alpha   90.00
_cell.angle_beta   90.00
_cell.angle_gamma   90.00
#
_symmetry.space_group_name_H-M   'P 1'
#
loop_
_entity.id
_entity.type
_entity.pdbx_description
1 polymer ?
#
loop_
_entity_poly.entity_id
_entity_poly.type
_entity_poly.pdbx_seq_one_letter_code
_entity_poly.pdbx_strand_id
1 'polypeptide(L)'
;INNLADDLDRTLNSLMAERNRLQQILNGLGEGILAVSDQMGLMHINPALLRLFSVEEQNDREAFRHILAEGELEEKFRHVLSSKESVALNLKQRSRIIAVQIDPLLDSQEEVYGAVALFRDTTEAEQLEQTRRDYVSNVSHELRTPLTAVRGLVEPLADGMVKKEEDR
;
A
#
# COMPACT_ATOMS: atom_id res chain seq x y z
N ILE A 1 32.25 42.23 -5.05
CA ILE A 1 31.48 41.92 -3.80
C ILE A 1 30.02 41.64 -4.15
N ASN A 2 29.41 42.27 -5.16
CA ASN A 2 28.01 42.01 -5.56
C ASN A 2 27.79 40.63 -6.20
N ASN A 3 28.78 40.05 -6.89
CA ASN A 3 28.60 38.77 -7.58
C ASN A 3 28.31 37.59 -6.64
N LEU A 4 28.93 37.56 -5.44
CA LEU A 4 28.73 36.48 -4.48
C LEU A 4 27.34 36.49 -3.86
N ALA A 5 26.80 37.66 -3.55
CA ALA A 5 25.46 37.82 -3.04
C ALA A 5 24.38 37.46 -4.10
N ASP A 6 24.59 37.88 -5.36
CA ASP A 6 23.72 37.56 -6.48
C ASP A 6 23.75 36.04 -6.81
N ASP A 7 24.92 35.42 -6.72
CA ASP A 7 25.07 33.96 -6.94
C ASP A 7 24.43 33.17 -5.79
N LEU A 8 24.54 33.64 -4.55
CA LEU A 8 23.87 33.03 -3.40
C LEU A 8 22.34 33.14 -3.53
N ASP A 9 21.83 34.31 -3.89
CA ASP A 9 20.39 34.51 -4.08
C ASP A 9 19.83 33.65 -5.23
N ARG A 10 20.56 33.53 -6.33
CA ARG A 10 20.18 32.62 -7.44
C ARG A 10 20.16 31.18 -6.99
N THR A 11 21.16 30.74 -6.24
CA THR A 11 21.25 29.36 -5.73
C THR A 11 20.11 29.06 -4.76
N LEU A 12 19.83 29.98 -3.83
CA LEU A 12 18.71 29.86 -2.88
C LEU A 12 17.35 29.79 -3.58
N ASN A 13 17.12 30.70 -4.55
CA ASN A 13 15.90 30.70 -5.34
C ASN A 13 15.73 29.39 -6.16
N SER A 14 16.82 28.88 -6.74
CA SER A 14 16.80 27.60 -7.46
C SER A 14 16.46 26.43 -6.55
N LEU A 15 17.08 26.36 -5.36
CA LEU A 15 16.79 25.32 -4.36
C LEU A 15 15.34 25.40 -3.83
N MET A 16 14.82 26.60 -3.61
CA MET A 16 13.43 26.79 -3.19
C MET A 16 12.45 26.35 -4.30
N ALA A 17 12.73 26.69 -5.55
CA ALA A 17 11.92 26.26 -6.69
C ALA A 17 11.92 24.73 -6.86
N GLU A 18 13.08 24.08 -6.74
CA GLU A 18 13.19 22.63 -6.82
C GLU A 18 12.48 21.94 -5.65
N ARG A 19 12.64 22.43 -4.42
CA ARG A 19 11.89 21.94 -3.25
C ARG A 19 10.39 22.04 -3.45
N ASN A 20 9.90 23.19 -3.91
CA ASN A 20 8.47 23.41 -4.16
C ASN A 20 7.95 22.48 -5.24
N ARG A 21 8.73 22.24 -6.30
CA ARG A 21 8.38 21.32 -7.37
C ARG A 21 8.28 19.87 -6.86
N LEU A 22 9.22 19.42 -6.04
CA LEU A 22 9.18 18.10 -5.42
C LEU A 22 7.95 17.95 -4.51
N GLN A 23 7.64 18.96 -3.70
CA GLN A 23 6.43 18.97 -2.88
C GLN A 23 5.14 18.88 -3.70
N GLN A 24 5.06 19.60 -4.83
CA GLN A 24 3.90 19.52 -5.73
C GLN A 24 3.75 18.14 -6.35
N ILE A 25 4.85 17.49 -6.74
CA ILE A 25 4.83 16.12 -7.28
C ILE A 25 4.34 15.15 -6.21
N LEU A 26 4.91 15.19 -5.00
CA LEU A 26 4.52 14.33 -3.88
C LEU A 26 3.03 14.52 -3.48
N ASN A 27 2.55 15.75 -3.48
CA ASN A 27 1.15 16.05 -3.19
C ASN A 27 0.20 15.62 -4.32
N GLY A 28 0.68 15.59 -5.57
CA GLY A 28 -0.09 15.19 -6.74
C GLY A 28 -0.29 13.69 -6.90
N LEU A 29 0.55 12.87 -6.25
CA LEU A 29 0.46 11.40 -6.34
C LEU A 29 -0.76 10.80 -5.62
N GLY A 30 -1.49 11.58 -4.82
CA GLY A 30 -2.64 11.10 -4.05
C GLY A 30 -2.28 10.16 -2.90
N GLU A 31 -1.00 9.82 -2.73
CA GLU A 31 -0.49 8.96 -1.66
C GLU A 31 -0.20 9.78 -0.40
N GLY A 32 -0.54 9.21 0.76
CA GLY A 32 -0.15 9.77 2.05
C GLY A 32 1.33 9.55 2.33
N ILE A 33 2.01 10.57 2.88
CA ILE A 33 3.42 10.49 3.26
C ILE A 33 3.56 10.91 4.71
N LEU A 34 4.24 10.10 5.50
CA LEU A 34 4.64 10.39 6.87
C LEU A 34 6.13 10.08 7.03
N ALA A 35 6.92 11.04 7.49
CA ALA A 35 8.31 10.83 7.84
C ALA A 35 8.56 11.18 9.30
N VAL A 36 9.33 10.32 9.97
CA VAL A 36 9.72 10.48 11.37
C VAL A 36 11.24 10.44 11.51
N SER A 37 11.77 11.13 12.52
CA SER A 37 13.19 11.02 12.89
C SER A 37 13.49 9.68 13.59
N ASP A 38 14.77 9.40 13.85
CA ASP A 38 15.28 8.29 14.65
C ASP A 38 14.69 8.25 16.07
N GLN A 39 14.26 9.40 16.60
CA GLN A 39 13.62 9.53 17.91
C GLN A 39 12.08 9.57 17.83
N MET A 40 11.48 9.14 16.73
CA MET A 40 10.04 9.17 16.50
C MET A 40 9.43 10.59 16.49
N GLY A 41 10.23 11.63 16.25
CA GLY A 41 9.74 12.99 16.04
C GLY A 41 9.16 13.17 14.63
N LEU A 42 8.08 13.94 14.50
CA LEU A 42 7.50 14.28 13.19
C LEU A 42 8.51 15.10 12.35
N MET A 43 8.91 14.57 11.19
CA MET A 43 9.71 15.28 10.19
C MET A 43 8.85 15.85 9.06
N HIS A 44 7.91 15.08 8.56
CA HIS A 44 7.05 15.48 7.46
C HIS A 44 5.71 14.75 7.48
N ILE A 45 4.66 15.45 7.12
CA ILE A 45 3.33 14.93 6.85
C ILE A 45 2.75 15.69 5.66
N ASN A 46 2.14 14.99 4.70
CA ASN A 46 1.55 15.66 3.56
C ASN A 46 0.02 15.76 3.68
N PRO A 47 -0.61 16.72 2.98
CA PRO A 47 -2.07 16.89 3.02
C PRO A 47 -2.86 15.66 2.53
N ALA A 48 -2.27 14.85 1.65
CA ALA A 48 -2.92 13.62 1.18
C ALA A 48 -3.13 12.61 2.31
N LEU A 49 -2.17 12.49 3.22
CA LEU A 49 -2.29 11.63 4.40
C LEU A 49 -3.41 12.11 5.34
N LEU A 50 -3.49 13.42 5.59
CA LEU A 50 -4.53 14.00 6.43
C LEU A 50 -5.93 13.71 5.89
N ARG A 51 -6.10 13.86 4.56
CA ARG A 51 -7.37 13.51 3.88
C ARG A 51 -7.67 12.01 3.96
N LEU A 52 -6.67 11.16 3.82
CA LEU A 52 -6.82 9.70 3.88
C LEU A 52 -7.35 9.26 5.25
N PHE A 53 -6.85 9.86 6.32
CA PHE A 53 -7.28 9.59 7.70
C PHE A 53 -8.46 10.46 8.16
N SER A 54 -8.96 11.37 7.32
CA SER A 54 -10.06 12.31 7.65
C SER A 54 -9.73 13.16 8.89
N VAL A 55 -8.47 13.58 9.01
CA VAL A 55 -8.00 14.47 10.08
C VAL A 55 -7.99 15.91 9.57
N GLU A 56 -8.54 16.85 10.38
CA GLU A 56 -8.51 18.27 10.05
C GLU A 56 -7.09 18.85 10.18
N GLU A 57 -6.71 19.73 9.23
CA GLU A 57 -5.34 20.25 9.05
C GLU A 57 -4.86 21.23 10.13
N GLN A 58 -5.59 21.44 11.22
CA GLN A 58 -5.29 22.55 12.15
C GLN A 58 -4.03 22.32 13.01
N ASN A 59 -3.55 21.08 13.17
CA ASN A 59 -2.37 20.78 13.99
C ASN A 59 -1.68 19.49 13.57
N ASP A 60 -0.56 19.62 12.86
CA ASP A 60 0.23 18.47 12.38
C ASP A 60 0.66 17.52 13.51
N ARG A 61 0.91 18.02 14.73
CA ARG A 61 1.31 17.17 15.85
C ARG A 61 0.17 16.33 16.40
N GLU A 62 -1.05 16.85 16.38
CA GLU A 62 -2.23 16.07 16.80
C GLU A 62 -2.59 15.05 15.73
N ALA A 63 -2.56 15.45 14.47
CA ALA A 63 -2.73 14.56 13.33
C ALA A 63 -1.71 13.41 13.36
N PHE A 64 -0.45 13.72 13.59
CA PHE A 64 0.63 12.75 13.71
C PHE A 64 0.37 11.73 14.82
N ARG A 65 0.01 12.19 16.03
CA ARG A 65 -0.31 11.28 17.14
C ARG A 65 -1.53 10.40 16.85
N HIS A 66 -2.55 10.98 16.21
CA HIS A 66 -3.74 10.24 15.83
C HIS A 66 -3.41 9.13 14.81
N ILE A 67 -2.63 9.46 13.77
CA ILE A 67 -2.23 8.51 12.75
C ILE A 67 -1.33 7.41 13.31
N LEU A 68 -0.35 7.75 14.16
CA LEU A 68 0.51 6.74 14.80
C LEU A 68 -0.23 5.77 15.71
N ALA A 69 -1.34 6.20 16.31
CA ALA A 69 -2.17 5.36 17.16
C ALA A 69 -3.02 4.34 16.36
N GLU A 70 -3.11 4.49 15.04
CA GLU A 70 -3.86 3.57 14.20
C GLU A 70 -3.12 2.25 13.98
N GLY A 71 -3.78 1.17 14.34
CA GLY A 71 -3.21 -0.17 14.23
C GLY A 71 -1.89 -0.32 15.00
N GLU A 72 -0.90 -0.90 14.34
CA GLU A 72 0.44 -1.14 14.92
C GLU A 72 1.51 -0.20 14.33
N LEU A 73 1.12 0.98 13.80
CA LEU A 73 2.03 1.85 13.07
C LEU A 73 3.22 2.28 13.90
N GLU A 74 3.01 2.69 15.15
CA GLU A 74 4.10 3.11 16.04
C GLU A 74 5.12 1.99 16.25
N GLU A 75 4.66 0.77 16.49
CA GLU A 75 5.52 -0.40 16.66
C GLU A 75 6.29 -0.72 15.37
N LYS A 76 5.64 -0.65 14.21
CA LYS A 76 6.28 -0.89 12.92
C LYS A 76 7.34 0.16 12.60
N PHE A 77 7.08 1.43 12.88
CA PHE A 77 8.10 2.48 12.76
C PHE A 77 9.31 2.21 13.65
N ARG A 78 9.09 1.88 14.93
CA ARG A 78 10.18 1.53 15.87
C ARG A 78 10.97 0.32 15.39
N HIS A 79 10.30 -0.68 14.83
CA HIS A 79 10.95 -1.84 14.25
C HIS A 79 11.86 -1.44 13.08
N VAL A 80 11.35 -0.69 12.11
CA VAL A 80 12.13 -0.20 10.95
C VAL A 80 13.35 0.61 11.38
N LEU A 81 13.18 1.52 12.35
CA LEU A 81 14.28 2.33 12.89
C LEU A 81 15.38 1.49 13.55
N SER A 82 15.04 0.37 14.17
CA SER A 82 15.99 -0.50 14.88
C SER A 82 16.61 -1.58 13.99
N SER A 83 15.82 -2.16 13.08
CA SER A 83 16.25 -3.30 12.23
C SER A 83 16.89 -2.87 10.93
N LYS A 84 16.66 -1.64 10.46
CA LYS A 84 16.99 -1.13 9.12
C LYS A 84 16.24 -1.87 8.00
N GLU A 85 15.22 -2.65 8.32
CA GLU A 85 14.44 -3.43 7.37
C GLU A 85 13.12 -2.75 7.06
N SER A 86 12.72 -2.75 5.79
CA SER A 86 11.41 -2.23 5.34
C SER A 86 10.27 -3.11 5.81
N VAL A 87 9.14 -2.50 6.15
CA VAL A 87 7.92 -3.18 6.57
C VAL A 87 6.74 -2.78 5.70
N ALA A 88 5.95 -3.75 5.26
CA ALA A 88 4.68 -3.53 4.59
C ALA A 88 3.53 -4.09 5.43
N LEU A 89 2.44 -3.34 5.52
CA LEU A 89 1.22 -3.77 6.22
C LEU A 89 -0.02 -3.15 5.58
N ASN A 90 -1.18 -3.72 5.90
CA ASN A 90 -2.47 -3.17 5.50
C ASN A 90 -3.24 -2.70 6.74
N LEU A 91 -3.73 -1.47 6.69
CA LEU A 91 -4.61 -0.90 7.70
C LEU A 91 -6.05 -0.94 7.19
N LYS A 92 -6.97 -1.31 8.07
CA LYS A 92 -8.40 -1.14 7.81
C LYS A 92 -8.89 0.08 8.57
N GLN A 93 -9.24 1.13 7.83
CA GLN A 93 -9.78 2.35 8.41
C GLN A 93 -11.19 2.60 7.90
N ARG A 94 -12.20 2.43 8.78
CA ARG A 94 -13.62 2.48 8.42
C ARG A 94 -13.93 1.51 7.27
N SER A 95 -14.27 2.05 6.08
CA SER A 95 -14.54 1.26 4.87
C SER A 95 -13.36 1.21 3.89
N ARG A 96 -12.17 1.73 4.28
CA ARG A 96 -10.99 1.79 3.42
C ARG A 96 -9.96 0.74 3.81
N ILE A 97 -9.24 0.25 2.81
CA ILE A 97 -8.05 -0.58 2.96
C ILE A 97 -6.87 0.26 2.50
N ILE A 98 -5.96 0.54 3.44
CA ILE A 98 -4.80 1.39 3.21
C ILE A 98 -3.57 0.50 3.26
N ALA A 99 -2.89 0.33 2.13
CA ALA A 99 -1.58 -0.30 2.09
C ALA A 99 -0.54 0.70 2.59
N VAL A 100 0.32 0.25 3.50
CA VAL A 100 1.39 1.06 4.09
C VAL A 100 2.72 0.37 3.85
N GLN A 101 3.68 1.13 3.32
CA GLN A 101 5.08 0.73 3.18
C GLN A 101 5.93 1.67 4.03
N ILE A 102 6.73 1.12 4.94
CA ILE A 102 7.63 1.89 5.81
C ILE A 102 9.07 1.51 5.47
N ASP A 103 9.86 2.49 5.10
CA ASP A 103 11.26 2.32 4.72
C ASP A 103 12.18 3.16 5.62
N PRO A 104 13.37 2.66 5.97
CA PRO A 104 14.34 3.43 6.73
C PRO A 104 14.96 4.54 5.86
N LEU A 105 15.25 5.68 6.46
CA LEU A 105 16.01 6.75 5.87
C LEU A 105 17.45 6.66 6.36
N LEU A 106 18.38 6.42 5.43
CA LEU A 106 19.79 6.23 5.71
C LEU A 106 20.59 7.47 5.27
N ASP A 107 21.60 7.81 6.03
CA ASP A 107 22.59 8.83 5.67
C ASP A 107 23.71 8.25 4.76
N SER A 108 24.71 9.08 4.44
CA SER A 108 25.86 8.66 3.60
C SER A 108 26.76 7.62 4.25
N GLN A 109 26.59 7.33 5.54
CA GLN A 109 27.33 6.33 6.32
C GLN A 109 26.48 5.08 6.60
N GLU A 110 25.31 4.96 5.94
CA GLU A 110 24.32 3.89 6.15
C GLU A 110 23.74 3.85 7.56
N GLU A 111 23.79 4.96 8.31
CA GLU A 111 23.14 5.07 9.60
C GLU A 111 21.72 5.61 9.44
N VAL A 112 20.78 5.05 10.25
CA VAL A 112 19.37 5.45 10.23
C VAL A 112 19.21 6.79 10.91
N TYR A 113 18.73 7.80 10.18
CA TYR A 113 18.33 9.09 10.74
C TYR A 113 16.82 9.30 10.79
N GLY A 114 16.04 8.35 10.28
CA GLY A 114 14.59 8.40 10.28
C GLY A 114 13.95 7.26 9.53
N ALA A 115 12.65 7.33 9.37
CA ALA A 115 11.87 6.42 8.53
C ALA A 115 10.77 7.18 7.79
N VAL A 116 10.39 6.71 6.61
CA VAL A 116 9.31 7.25 5.81
C VAL A 116 8.28 6.17 5.54
N ALA A 117 7.00 6.52 5.69
CA ALA A 117 5.88 5.65 5.32
C ALA A 117 5.09 6.25 4.16
N LEU A 118 4.75 5.40 3.20
CA LEU A 118 3.83 5.67 2.10
C LEU A 118 2.51 4.97 2.36
N PHE A 119 1.41 5.72 2.23
CA PHE A 119 0.05 5.25 2.47
C PHE A 119 -0.75 5.33 1.16
N ARG A 120 -1.23 4.19 0.70
CA ARG A 120 -2.02 4.09 -0.54
C ARG A 120 -3.39 3.51 -0.25
N ASP A 121 -4.46 4.19 -0.68
CA ASP A 121 -5.80 3.62 -0.67
C ASP A 121 -5.90 2.53 -1.74
N THR A 122 -6.06 1.29 -1.31
CA THR A 122 -6.17 0.11 -2.19
C THR A 122 -7.59 -0.47 -2.19
N THR A 123 -8.56 0.25 -1.65
CA THR A 123 -9.93 -0.23 -1.46
C THR A 123 -10.55 -0.73 -2.76
N GLU A 124 -10.49 0.05 -3.84
CA GLU A 124 -11.06 -0.33 -5.13
C GLU A 124 -10.35 -1.55 -5.74
N ALA A 125 -9.01 -1.59 -5.64
CA ALA A 125 -8.22 -2.70 -6.16
C ALA A 125 -8.54 -4.00 -5.42
N GLU A 126 -8.64 -3.97 -4.09
CA GLU A 126 -8.99 -5.13 -3.27
C GLU A 126 -10.43 -5.60 -3.53
N GLN A 127 -11.39 -4.67 -3.67
CA GLN A 127 -12.78 -5.01 -4.01
C GLN A 127 -12.88 -5.66 -5.39
N LEU A 128 -12.17 -5.15 -6.38
CA LEU A 128 -12.14 -5.73 -7.72
C LEU A 128 -11.55 -7.15 -7.71
N GLU A 129 -10.45 -7.34 -7.00
CA GLU A 129 -9.80 -8.64 -6.87
C GLU A 129 -10.70 -9.64 -6.13
N GLN A 130 -11.41 -9.20 -5.09
CA GLN A 130 -12.38 -10.04 -4.38
C GLN A 130 -13.54 -10.45 -5.31
N THR A 131 -14.11 -9.49 -6.04
CA THR A 131 -15.19 -9.76 -7.02
C THR A 131 -14.74 -10.77 -8.08
N ARG A 132 -13.49 -10.63 -8.56
CA ARG A 132 -12.92 -11.57 -9.53
C ARG A 132 -12.79 -12.98 -8.95
N ARG A 133 -12.32 -13.12 -7.70
CA ARG A 133 -12.21 -14.43 -7.03
C ARG A 133 -13.58 -15.07 -6.84
N ASP A 134 -14.56 -14.29 -6.41
CA ASP A 134 -15.92 -14.77 -6.21
C ASP A 134 -16.55 -15.24 -7.53
N TYR A 135 -16.33 -14.47 -8.61
CA TYR A 135 -16.79 -14.86 -9.95
C TYR A 135 -16.18 -16.19 -10.41
N VAL A 136 -14.85 -16.35 -10.30
CA VAL A 136 -14.15 -17.60 -10.68
C VAL A 136 -14.66 -18.78 -9.85
N SER A 137 -14.87 -18.59 -8.55
CA SER A 137 -15.39 -19.61 -7.65
C SER A 137 -16.81 -20.03 -8.06
N ASN A 138 -17.69 -19.08 -8.31
CA ASN A 138 -19.08 -19.34 -8.69
C ASN A 138 -19.16 -20.07 -10.04
N VAL A 139 -18.42 -19.60 -11.06
CA VAL A 139 -18.35 -20.28 -12.36
C VAL A 139 -17.84 -21.71 -12.21
N SER A 140 -16.83 -21.95 -11.39
CA SER A 140 -16.30 -23.28 -11.14
C SER A 140 -17.33 -24.20 -10.50
N HIS A 141 -18.12 -23.70 -9.57
CA HIS A 141 -19.24 -24.43 -8.96
C HIS A 141 -20.36 -24.72 -9.96
N GLU A 142 -20.75 -23.75 -10.77
CA GLU A 142 -21.80 -23.90 -11.77
C GLU A 142 -21.42 -24.87 -12.90
N LEU A 143 -20.14 -24.92 -13.27
CA LEU A 143 -19.63 -25.89 -14.27
C LEU A 143 -19.48 -27.30 -13.71
N ARG A 144 -19.19 -27.47 -12.43
CA ARG A 144 -19.04 -28.80 -11.80
C ARG A 144 -20.33 -29.61 -11.86
N THR A 145 -21.47 -28.99 -11.62
CA THR A 145 -22.79 -29.66 -11.61
C THR A 145 -23.11 -30.33 -12.94
N PRO A 146 -23.11 -29.63 -14.11
CA PRO A 146 -23.39 -30.27 -15.39
C PRO A 146 -22.32 -31.28 -15.80
N LEU A 147 -21.05 -31.04 -15.47
CA LEU A 147 -19.96 -31.98 -15.74
C LEU A 147 -20.14 -33.28 -14.97
N THR A 148 -20.54 -33.22 -13.71
CA THR A 148 -20.85 -34.41 -12.89
C THR A 148 -22.04 -35.17 -13.47
N ALA A 149 -23.07 -34.45 -13.94
CA ALA A 149 -24.23 -35.09 -14.59
C ALA A 149 -23.82 -35.80 -15.90
N VAL A 150 -23.05 -35.13 -16.75
CA VAL A 150 -22.54 -35.72 -17.99
C VAL A 150 -21.66 -36.94 -17.70
N ARG A 151 -20.76 -36.87 -16.73
CA ARG A 151 -19.93 -37.98 -16.32
C ARG A 151 -20.76 -39.17 -15.84
N GLY A 152 -21.79 -38.95 -15.01
CA GLY A 152 -22.69 -39.96 -14.52
C GLY A 152 -23.51 -40.64 -15.62
N LEU A 153 -23.75 -39.99 -16.76
CA LEU A 153 -24.39 -40.55 -17.94
C LEU A 153 -23.43 -41.35 -18.82
N VAL A 154 -22.17 -40.92 -18.92
CA VAL A 154 -21.15 -41.57 -19.78
C VAL A 154 -20.54 -42.82 -19.16
N GLU A 155 -20.28 -42.81 -17.84
CA GLU A 155 -19.70 -43.95 -17.13
C GLU A 155 -20.48 -45.29 -17.30
N PRO A 156 -21.84 -45.30 -17.13
CA PRO A 156 -22.61 -46.53 -17.37
C PRO A 156 -22.65 -46.98 -18.83
N LEU A 157 -22.57 -46.01 -19.79
CA LEU A 157 -22.52 -46.34 -21.22
C LEU A 157 -21.16 -46.95 -21.60
N ALA A 158 -20.07 -46.48 -21.04
CA ALA A 158 -18.73 -47.06 -21.25
C ALA A 158 -18.63 -48.48 -20.67
N ASP A 159 -19.12 -48.69 -19.45
CA ASP A 159 -19.17 -50.00 -18.79
C ASP A 159 -20.11 -50.99 -19.52
N GLY A 160 -21.18 -50.53 -20.12
CA GLY A 160 -22.12 -51.35 -20.88
C GLY A 160 -21.57 -51.78 -22.26
N MET A 161 -20.70 -50.98 -22.87
CA MET A 161 -20.03 -51.33 -24.14
C MET A 161 -18.92 -52.38 -23.94
N VAL A 162 -18.21 -52.30 -22.82
CA VAL A 162 -17.14 -53.28 -22.48
C VAL A 162 -17.72 -54.66 -22.21
N LYS A 163 -18.89 -54.77 -21.55
CA LYS A 163 -19.53 -56.05 -21.28
C LYS A 163 -20.14 -56.74 -22.49
N LYS A 164 -20.36 -56.05 -23.61
CA LYS A 164 -20.89 -56.65 -24.84
C LYS A 164 -19.79 -57.24 -25.76
N GLU A 165 -18.55 -56.93 -25.53
CA GLU A 165 -17.42 -57.47 -26.34
C GLU A 165 -16.83 -58.79 -25.73
N GLU A 166 -17.06 -59.07 -24.43
CA GLU A 166 -16.55 -60.29 -23.81
C GLU A 166 -17.47 -61.53 -23.97
N ASP A 167 -18.66 -61.34 -24.54
CA ASP A 167 -19.63 -62.46 -24.78
C ASP A 167 -19.72 -62.88 -26.27
N ARG A 168 -18.63 -62.71 -27.06
CA ARG A 168 -18.56 -63.21 -28.44
C ARG A 168 -17.36 -64.12 -28.67
#